data_30cd9eff024c5c1a7182adf88658c3a0
#
_entry.id   30cd9eff024c5c1a7182adf88658c3a0
#
_cell.length_a   1.000
_cell.length_b   1.000
_cell.length_c   1.000
_cell.angle_alpha   90.00
_cell.angle_beta   90.00
_cell.angle_gamma   90.00
#
_symmetry.space_group_name_H-M   'P 1'
#
loop_
_entity.id
_entity.type
_entity.pdbx_description
1 polymer ?
#
loop_
_entity_poly.entity_id
_entity_poly.type
_entity_poly.pdbx_seq_one_letter_code
_entity_poly.pdbx_strand_id
1 'polypeptide(L)'
;MTIREEMTKRRLFFDGGMGTMLQERGLAGGELPELWNLTHPEAIRDIHAQYLAAGSDIISTNTFGANALKMAGTSHSVEEIITAGVSLAREAVDACGRKAYVALDIGPTGKLLQPLGDLPFDKAVELYTQVARAGAEAGADLILIETMSDTYEAKAAVLAAKQATDLPVFLTVIVDEKGKMLTGGDPAVVAVMFEGLGVDALGLNCGLGPEQMAAPLAKMREYCSLPLICNPNAGLPRSVDGRTVFDIAPAAFAEQVAPLADMAMVGGCCGTTPDHIREVVRLCRDLPVPPARETHRRAVCSYTRVVEIGTPSVVVGE
;
A
#
# COMPACT_ATOMS: atom_id res chain seq x y z
N MET A 1 -19.53 12.42 -0.76
CA MET A 1 -18.24 12.72 -0.14
C MET A 1 -17.24 11.77 -0.74
N THR A 2 -16.17 12.27 -1.33
CA THR A 2 -15.08 11.49 -1.90
C THR A 2 -14.15 10.98 -0.80
N ILE A 3 -13.28 10.01 -1.09
CA ILE A 3 -12.28 9.53 -0.11
C ILE A 3 -11.33 10.66 0.28
N ARG A 4 -10.97 11.57 -0.66
CA ARG A 4 -10.14 12.75 -0.39
C ARG A 4 -10.74 13.67 0.69
N GLU A 5 -12.05 13.86 0.65
CA GLU A 5 -12.76 14.65 1.67
C GLU A 5 -12.92 13.90 2.99
N GLU A 6 -13.10 12.58 2.92
CA GLU A 6 -13.40 11.77 4.10
C GLU A 6 -12.16 11.56 4.98
N MET A 7 -10.98 11.33 4.38
CA MET A 7 -9.73 11.14 5.12
C MET A 7 -9.27 12.38 5.90
N THR A 8 -9.83 13.57 5.59
CA THR A 8 -9.58 14.79 6.38
C THR A 8 -10.56 14.98 7.53
N LYS A 9 -11.67 14.24 7.55
CA LYS A 9 -12.77 14.43 8.53
C LYS A 9 -12.85 13.32 9.56
N ARG A 10 -12.45 12.11 9.19
CA ARG A 10 -12.41 10.97 10.10
C ARG A 10 -11.24 10.06 9.79
N ARG A 11 -10.86 9.25 10.75
CA ARG A 11 -9.87 8.21 10.55
C ARG A 11 -10.43 7.12 9.64
N LEU A 12 -9.64 6.69 8.67
CA LEU A 12 -9.92 5.55 7.81
C LEU A 12 -9.00 4.39 8.19
N PHE A 13 -9.54 3.19 8.12
CA PHE A 13 -8.83 1.97 8.42
C PHE A 13 -8.68 1.12 7.16
N PHE A 14 -7.46 0.69 6.88
CA PHE A 14 -7.19 -0.31 5.86
C PHE A 14 -7.53 -1.71 6.36
N ASP A 15 -7.58 -2.66 5.45
CA ASP A 15 -7.63 -4.07 5.73
C ASP A 15 -6.27 -4.62 6.19
N GLY A 16 -6.11 -5.93 6.15
CA GLY A 16 -4.89 -6.65 6.54
C GLY A 16 -4.39 -7.58 5.43
N GLY A 17 -3.58 -8.57 5.82
CA GLY A 17 -2.87 -9.44 4.91
C GLY A 17 -3.75 -10.36 4.08
N MET A 18 -4.02 -10.02 2.82
CA MET A 18 -4.71 -10.90 1.87
C MET A 18 -3.96 -12.23 1.73
N GLY A 19 -2.65 -12.20 1.48
CA GLY A 19 -1.83 -13.40 1.34
C GLY A 19 -1.86 -14.31 2.57
N THR A 20 -1.90 -13.74 3.79
CA THR A 20 -2.04 -14.50 5.03
C THR A 20 -3.36 -15.28 5.05
N MET A 21 -4.46 -14.61 4.73
CA MET A 21 -5.79 -15.22 4.70
C MET A 21 -5.94 -16.30 3.62
N LEU A 22 -5.27 -16.13 2.48
CA LEU A 22 -5.25 -17.11 1.39
C LEU A 22 -4.45 -18.35 1.79
N GLN A 23 -3.29 -18.18 2.43
CA GLN A 23 -2.48 -19.31 2.92
C GLN A 23 -3.24 -20.13 3.98
N GLU A 24 -3.98 -19.50 4.88
CA GLU A 24 -4.85 -20.19 5.83
C GLU A 24 -5.95 -21.01 5.14
N ARG A 25 -6.38 -20.59 3.94
CA ARG A 25 -7.38 -21.28 3.11
C ARG A 25 -6.78 -22.30 2.13
N GLY A 26 -5.46 -22.51 2.17
CA GLY A 26 -4.79 -23.55 1.40
C GLY A 26 -4.07 -23.09 0.14
N LEU A 27 -3.86 -21.78 -0.07
CA LEU A 27 -2.99 -21.29 -1.15
C LEU A 27 -1.60 -21.91 -0.98
N ALA A 28 -1.17 -22.70 -1.99
CA ALA A 28 0.10 -23.37 -1.96
C ALA A 28 1.27 -22.44 -2.32
N GLY A 29 2.47 -22.79 -1.85
CA GLY A 29 3.69 -22.06 -2.24
C GLY A 29 3.92 -22.13 -3.74
N GLY A 30 4.10 -20.99 -4.38
CA GLY A 30 4.33 -20.86 -5.83
C GLY A 30 3.05 -20.67 -6.66
N GLU A 31 1.86 -20.81 -6.09
CA GLU A 31 0.64 -20.37 -6.74
C GLU A 31 0.55 -18.84 -6.84
N LEU A 32 -0.08 -18.36 -7.90
CA LEU A 32 -0.39 -16.95 -8.07
C LEU A 32 -1.70 -16.62 -7.34
N PRO A 33 -1.65 -15.84 -6.26
CA PRO A 33 -2.84 -15.50 -5.47
C PRO A 33 -3.97 -14.88 -6.32
N GLU A 34 -3.58 -14.08 -7.31
CA GLU A 34 -4.49 -13.33 -8.18
C GLU A 34 -5.40 -14.25 -9.03
N LEU A 35 -4.95 -15.47 -9.34
CA LEU A 35 -5.76 -16.45 -10.05
C LEU A 35 -6.94 -16.97 -9.22
N TRP A 36 -6.89 -16.82 -7.88
CA TRP A 36 -8.00 -17.19 -7.02
C TRP A 36 -9.23 -16.29 -7.21
N ASN A 37 -9.05 -15.12 -7.80
CA ASN A 37 -10.19 -14.29 -8.23
C ASN A 37 -11.12 -15.05 -9.19
N LEU A 38 -10.55 -15.96 -9.99
CA LEU A 38 -11.28 -16.76 -10.98
C LEU A 38 -11.58 -18.18 -10.49
N THR A 39 -10.63 -18.80 -9.79
CA THR A 39 -10.72 -20.22 -9.39
C THR A 39 -11.38 -20.44 -8.03
N HIS A 40 -11.30 -19.45 -7.12
CA HIS A 40 -11.83 -19.52 -5.75
C HIS A 40 -12.53 -18.20 -5.36
N PRO A 41 -13.47 -17.67 -6.18
CA PRO A 41 -14.06 -16.34 -5.97
C PRO A 41 -14.77 -16.22 -4.62
N GLU A 42 -15.37 -17.31 -4.11
CA GLU A 42 -16.03 -17.32 -2.80
C GLU A 42 -15.04 -17.06 -1.65
N ALA A 43 -13.82 -17.62 -1.74
CA ALA A 43 -12.79 -17.41 -0.72
C ALA A 43 -12.34 -15.94 -0.69
N ILE A 44 -12.16 -15.31 -1.86
CA ILE A 44 -11.80 -13.89 -1.96
C ILE A 44 -12.90 -13.01 -1.39
N ARG A 45 -14.16 -13.25 -1.80
CA ARG A 45 -15.32 -12.50 -1.30
C ARG A 45 -15.47 -12.62 0.22
N ASP A 46 -15.29 -13.82 0.77
CA ASP A 46 -15.36 -14.07 2.21
C ASP A 46 -14.24 -13.33 2.97
N ILE A 47 -13.00 -13.28 2.46
CA ILE A 47 -11.91 -12.50 3.06
C ILE A 47 -12.27 -11.01 3.12
N HIS A 48 -12.73 -10.42 2.02
CA HIS A 48 -13.16 -9.03 1.98
C HIS A 48 -14.29 -8.77 2.98
N ALA A 49 -15.30 -9.65 3.04
CA ALA A 49 -16.41 -9.53 3.98
C ALA A 49 -15.94 -9.58 5.45
N GLN A 50 -14.98 -10.42 5.78
CA GLN A 50 -14.41 -10.50 7.12
C GLN A 50 -13.66 -9.23 7.51
N TYR A 51 -12.86 -8.63 6.63
CA TYR A 51 -12.17 -7.35 6.89
C TYR A 51 -13.17 -6.19 7.02
N LEU A 52 -14.21 -6.15 6.18
CA LEU A 52 -15.27 -5.16 6.29
C LEU A 52 -16.03 -5.31 7.63
N ALA A 53 -16.34 -6.54 8.06
CA ALA A 53 -16.95 -6.81 9.35
C ALA A 53 -16.04 -6.47 10.56
N ALA A 54 -14.71 -6.54 10.36
CA ALA A 54 -13.73 -6.08 11.34
C ALA A 54 -13.67 -4.55 11.47
N GLY A 55 -14.20 -3.81 10.48
CA GLY A 55 -14.30 -2.36 10.49
C GLY A 55 -13.41 -1.62 9.53
N SER A 56 -12.76 -2.32 8.58
CA SER A 56 -11.96 -1.70 7.51
C SER A 56 -12.83 -0.79 6.65
N ASP A 57 -12.39 0.41 6.41
CA ASP A 57 -13.03 1.40 5.53
C ASP A 57 -12.53 1.29 4.09
N ILE A 58 -11.31 0.79 3.91
CA ILE A 58 -10.64 0.57 2.63
C ILE A 58 -10.24 -0.91 2.59
N ILE A 59 -10.64 -1.61 1.54
CA ILE A 59 -10.21 -2.98 1.28
C ILE A 59 -9.42 -3.02 -0.02
N SER A 60 -8.30 -3.75 0.00
CA SER A 60 -7.39 -3.92 -1.13
C SER A 60 -7.81 -5.12 -1.97
N THR A 61 -7.92 -4.96 -3.30
CA THR A 61 -8.27 -6.06 -4.20
C THR A 61 -7.16 -7.13 -4.21
N ASN A 62 -7.51 -8.36 -4.54
CA ASN A 62 -6.51 -9.43 -4.70
C ASN A 62 -5.83 -9.32 -6.07
N THR A 63 -5.09 -8.23 -6.31
CA THR A 63 -4.47 -7.89 -7.61
C THR A 63 -3.01 -7.43 -7.50
N PHE A 64 -2.38 -7.59 -6.34
CA PHE A 64 -1.01 -7.15 -6.04
C PHE A 64 0.02 -7.51 -7.11
N GLY A 65 -0.02 -8.72 -7.61
CA GLY A 65 0.89 -9.21 -8.65
C GLY A 65 0.27 -9.24 -10.06
N ALA A 66 -0.92 -8.70 -10.29
CA ALA A 66 -1.64 -8.76 -11.56
C ALA A 66 -1.02 -7.85 -12.63
N ASN A 67 0.19 -8.12 -13.06
CA ASN A 67 0.84 -7.44 -14.18
C ASN A 67 1.32 -8.44 -15.24
N ALA A 68 1.53 -7.98 -16.47
CA ALA A 68 1.84 -8.85 -17.59
C ALA A 68 3.14 -9.66 -17.43
N LEU A 69 4.09 -9.22 -16.60
CA LEU A 69 5.32 -9.99 -16.34
C LEU A 69 5.06 -11.18 -15.43
N LYS A 70 4.30 -11.00 -14.35
CA LYS A 70 3.97 -12.09 -13.41
C LYS A 70 2.90 -13.02 -13.95
N MET A 71 1.97 -12.49 -14.76
CA MET A 71 0.92 -13.29 -15.40
C MET A 71 1.40 -13.99 -16.69
N ALA A 72 2.65 -13.77 -17.12
CA ALA A 72 3.22 -14.44 -18.28
C ALA A 72 3.18 -15.98 -18.09
N GLY A 73 2.55 -16.68 -19.05
CA GLY A 73 2.37 -18.13 -18.98
C GLY A 73 1.05 -18.60 -18.36
N THR A 74 0.20 -17.70 -17.85
CA THR A 74 -1.19 -18.02 -17.52
C THR A 74 -2.07 -17.96 -18.77
N SER A 75 -3.25 -18.60 -18.73
CA SER A 75 -4.24 -18.54 -19.81
C SER A 75 -5.17 -17.32 -19.73
N HIS A 76 -4.99 -16.47 -18.72
CA HIS A 76 -5.85 -15.34 -18.42
C HIS A 76 -5.17 -14.02 -18.70
N SER A 77 -5.92 -13.03 -19.19
CA SER A 77 -5.40 -11.68 -19.38
C SER A 77 -5.30 -10.93 -18.03
N VAL A 78 -4.45 -9.92 -17.99
CA VAL A 78 -4.33 -9.01 -16.83
C VAL A 78 -5.67 -8.36 -16.52
N GLU A 79 -6.37 -7.90 -17.55
CA GLU A 79 -7.68 -7.23 -17.43
C GLU A 79 -8.75 -8.15 -16.84
N GLU A 80 -8.78 -9.44 -17.28
CA GLU A 80 -9.71 -10.43 -16.75
C GLU A 80 -9.50 -10.65 -15.25
N ILE A 81 -8.25 -10.82 -14.81
CA ILE A 81 -7.90 -11.04 -13.40
C ILE A 81 -8.24 -9.80 -12.56
N ILE A 82 -7.91 -8.61 -13.05
CA ILE A 82 -8.17 -7.34 -12.35
C ILE A 82 -9.67 -7.09 -12.23
N THR A 83 -10.41 -7.26 -13.34
CA THR A 83 -11.86 -7.08 -13.34
C THR A 83 -12.54 -8.01 -12.33
N ALA A 84 -12.13 -9.28 -12.30
CA ALA A 84 -12.65 -10.24 -11.32
C ALA A 84 -12.32 -9.79 -9.88
N GLY A 85 -11.07 -9.41 -9.58
CA GLY A 85 -10.66 -8.98 -8.24
C GLY A 85 -11.41 -7.74 -7.76
N VAL A 86 -11.55 -6.72 -8.61
CA VAL A 86 -12.32 -5.50 -8.28
C VAL A 86 -13.81 -5.82 -8.10
N SER A 87 -14.40 -6.66 -8.94
CA SER A 87 -15.81 -7.05 -8.81
C SER A 87 -16.10 -7.77 -7.50
N LEU A 88 -15.25 -8.71 -7.08
CA LEU A 88 -15.41 -9.43 -5.81
C LEU A 88 -15.31 -8.50 -4.59
N ALA A 89 -14.38 -7.54 -4.62
CA ALA A 89 -14.26 -6.53 -3.58
C ALA A 89 -15.50 -5.61 -3.55
N ARG A 90 -15.99 -5.20 -4.71
CA ARG A 90 -17.21 -4.36 -4.85
C ARG A 90 -18.43 -5.08 -4.31
N GLU A 91 -18.63 -6.35 -4.68
CA GLU A 91 -19.74 -7.16 -4.15
C GLU A 91 -19.72 -7.23 -2.61
N ALA A 92 -18.54 -7.39 -2.02
CA ALA A 92 -18.39 -7.40 -0.56
C ALA A 92 -18.71 -6.03 0.06
N VAL A 93 -18.27 -4.92 -0.57
CA VAL A 93 -18.61 -3.56 -0.12
C VAL A 93 -20.09 -3.29 -0.21
N ASP A 94 -20.74 -3.66 -1.32
CA ASP A 94 -22.18 -3.44 -1.53
C ASP A 94 -23.01 -4.24 -0.52
N ALA A 95 -22.53 -5.42 -0.12
CA ALA A 95 -23.21 -6.28 0.86
C ALA A 95 -22.97 -5.85 2.31
N CYS A 96 -21.94 -5.05 2.62
CA CYS A 96 -21.55 -4.76 4.01
C CYS A 96 -22.48 -3.77 4.74
N GLY A 97 -23.40 -3.10 4.03
CA GLY A 97 -24.41 -2.20 4.61
C GLY A 97 -23.85 -0.87 5.14
N ARG A 98 -22.59 -0.55 4.90
CA ARG A 98 -21.95 0.72 5.26
C ARG A 98 -21.04 1.21 4.16
N LYS A 99 -20.66 2.47 4.20
CA LYS A 99 -19.71 3.02 3.23
C LYS A 99 -18.31 2.45 3.47
N ALA A 100 -17.74 1.90 2.42
CA ALA A 100 -16.35 1.47 2.33
C ALA A 100 -15.84 1.69 0.90
N TYR A 101 -14.54 1.55 0.70
CA TYR A 101 -13.86 1.83 -0.56
C TYR A 101 -13.08 0.61 -1.06
N VAL A 102 -13.09 0.42 -2.36
CA VAL A 102 -12.30 -0.60 -3.05
C VAL A 102 -11.02 0.06 -3.58
N ALA A 103 -9.88 -0.35 -3.05
CA ALA A 103 -8.56 0.04 -3.51
C ALA A 103 -8.04 -0.97 -4.54
N LEU A 104 -7.77 -0.54 -5.77
CA LEU A 104 -7.00 -1.35 -6.71
C LEU A 104 -5.59 -1.52 -6.16
N ASP A 105 -5.24 -2.73 -5.77
CA ASP A 105 -3.93 -3.04 -5.22
C ASP A 105 -2.92 -3.32 -6.34
N ILE A 106 -1.82 -2.55 -6.35
CA ILE A 106 -0.74 -2.62 -7.33
C ILE A 106 0.60 -2.79 -6.60
N GLY A 107 1.18 -3.97 -6.70
CA GLY A 107 2.52 -4.27 -6.19
C GLY A 107 3.63 -4.07 -7.22
N PRO A 108 4.90 -4.29 -6.83
CA PRO A 108 6.05 -4.18 -7.71
C PRO A 108 6.04 -5.26 -8.80
N THR A 109 6.67 -4.96 -9.94
CA THR A 109 6.81 -5.90 -11.06
C THR A 109 7.65 -7.13 -10.73
N GLY A 110 8.47 -7.05 -9.67
CA GLY A 110 9.46 -8.07 -9.32
C GLY A 110 10.76 -7.96 -10.13
N LYS A 111 10.93 -6.89 -10.90
CA LYS A 111 12.12 -6.57 -11.67
C LYS A 111 12.72 -5.25 -11.22
N LEU A 112 14.05 -5.16 -11.23
CA LEU A 112 14.72 -3.87 -11.10
C LEU A 112 14.74 -3.14 -12.44
N LEU A 113 14.51 -1.82 -12.36
CA LEU A 113 14.58 -0.97 -13.54
C LEU A 113 16.03 -0.66 -13.94
N GLN A 114 16.25 -0.34 -15.21
CA GLN A 114 17.55 0.14 -15.67
C GLN A 114 17.98 1.42 -14.93
N PRO A 115 19.26 1.60 -14.59
CA PRO A 115 20.40 0.75 -14.95
C PRO A 115 20.69 -0.38 -13.96
N LEU A 116 19.95 -0.51 -12.86
CA LEU A 116 20.22 -1.52 -11.82
C LEU A 116 19.71 -2.92 -12.22
N GLY A 117 18.73 -3.00 -13.08
CA GLY A 117 18.18 -4.22 -13.67
C GLY A 117 18.03 -4.09 -15.18
N ASP A 118 17.14 -4.91 -15.73
CA ASP A 118 16.93 -5.05 -17.18
C ASP A 118 15.62 -4.41 -17.69
N LEU A 119 14.70 -4.00 -16.79
CA LEU A 119 13.43 -3.41 -17.18
C LEU A 119 13.57 -1.92 -17.54
N PRO A 120 13.28 -1.50 -18.78
CA PRO A 120 13.24 -0.08 -19.13
C PRO A 120 12.12 0.66 -18.39
N PHE A 121 12.38 1.93 -18.02
CA PHE A 121 11.41 2.77 -17.30
C PHE A 121 10.08 2.90 -18.05
N ASP A 122 10.12 3.20 -19.34
CA ASP A 122 8.92 3.38 -20.17
C ASP A 122 8.11 2.08 -20.25
N LYS A 123 8.79 0.93 -20.25
CA LYS A 123 8.12 -0.37 -20.21
C LYS A 123 7.42 -0.62 -18.87
N ALA A 124 8.02 -0.20 -17.77
CA ALA A 124 7.35 -0.26 -16.47
C ALA A 124 6.10 0.65 -16.45
N VAL A 125 6.19 1.87 -17.01
CA VAL A 125 5.03 2.77 -17.15
C VAL A 125 3.91 2.11 -17.97
N GLU A 126 4.23 1.46 -19.10
CA GLU A 126 3.22 0.73 -19.90
C GLU A 126 2.52 -0.37 -19.10
N LEU A 127 3.30 -1.19 -18.37
CA LEU A 127 2.76 -2.28 -17.55
C LEU A 127 1.79 -1.76 -16.49
N TYR A 128 2.18 -0.72 -15.76
CA TYR A 128 1.35 -0.12 -14.73
C TYR A 128 0.14 0.63 -15.31
N THR A 129 0.25 1.22 -16.51
CA THR A 129 -0.87 1.87 -17.21
C THR A 129 -1.96 0.86 -17.53
N GLN A 130 -1.60 -0.35 -17.99
CA GLN A 130 -2.53 -1.44 -18.25
C GLN A 130 -3.32 -1.80 -16.99
N VAL A 131 -2.61 -2.00 -15.87
CA VAL A 131 -3.22 -2.36 -14.57
C VAL A 131 -4.14 -1.27 -14.05
N ALA A 132 -3.66 -0.01 -14.03
CA ALA A 132 -4.41 1.12 -13.50
C ALA A 132 -5.71 1.37 -14.30
N ARG A 133 -5.63 1.27 -15.64
CA ARG A 133 -6.79 1.43 -16.51
C ARG A 133 -7.83 0.33 -16.28
N ALA A 134 -7.39 -0.93 -16.27
CA ALA A 134 -8.28 -2.06 -16.03
C ALA A 134 -9.02 -1.95 -14.69
N GLY A 135 -8.33 -1.55 -13.62
CA GLY A 135 -8.95 -1.38 -12.31
C GLY A 135 -9.92 -0.20 -12.23
N ALA A 136 -9.61 0.92 -12.90
CA ALA A 136 -10.51 2.06 -12.98
C ALA A 136 -11.78 1.73 -13.76
N GLU A 137 -11.65 1.06 -14.91
CA GLU A 137 -12.77 0.60 -15.73
C GLU A 137 -13.63 -0.45 -15.00
N ALA A 138 -13.02 -1.28 -14.15
CA ALA A 138 -13.72 -2.24 -13.31
C ALA A 138 -14.45 -1.62 -12.11
N GLY A 139 -14.23 -0.33 -11.82
CA GLY A 139 -14.95 0.41 -10.76
C GLY A 139 -14.25 0.46 -9.40
N ALA A 140 -12.93 0.44 -9.35
CA ALA A 140 -12.18 0.79 -8.15
C ALA A 140 -12.43 2.25 -7.73
N ASP A 141 -12.37 2.55 -6.42
CA ASP A 141 -12.55 3.90 -5.88
C ASP A 141 -11.25 4.68 -5.79
N LEU A 142 -10.13 3.98 -5.69
CA LEU A 142 -8.78 4.54 -5.62
C LEU A 142 -7.75 3.50 -6.11
N ILE A 143 -6.54 3.98 -6.38
CA ILE A 143 -5.38 3.14 -6.68
C ILE A 143 -4.47 3.13 -5.44
N LEU A 144 -4.13 1.94 -4.94
CA LEU A 144 -3.13 1.70 -3.92
C LEU A 144 -1.90 1.05 -4.57
N ILE A 145 -0.85 1.84 -4.71
CA ILE A 145 0.47 1.34 -5.12
C ILE A 145 1.21 1.00 -3.82
N GLU A 146 1.51 -0.28 -3.59
CA GLU A 146 2.06 -0.67 -2.29
C GLU A 146 3.33 -1.52 -2.36
N THR A 147 4.05 -1.56 -1.25
CA THR A 147 5.25 -2.41 -1.04
C THR A 147 6.37 -2.09 -2.05
N MET A 148 6.43 -0.86 -2.52
CA MET A 148 7.46 -0.45 -3.46
C MET A 148 8.83 -0.37 -2.78
N SER A 149 9.80 -1.11 -3.28
CA SER A 149 11.16 -1.20 -2.75
C SER A 149 12.18 -0.31 -3.49
N ASP A 150 11.76 0.28 -4.61
CA ASP A 150 12.54 1.16 -5.46
C ASP A 150 11.75 2.44 -5.78
N THR A 151 12.36 3.60 -5.51
CA THR A 151 11.75 4.91 -5.80
C THR A 151 11.53 5.12 -7.29
N TYR A 152 12.38 4.52 -8.15
CA TYR A 152 12.28 4.70 -9.60
C TYR A 152 11.13 3.87 -10.17
N GLU A 153 10.93 2.65 -9.68
CA GLU A 153 9.76 1.82 -10.00
C GLU A 153 8.46 2.46 -9.48
N ALA A 154 8.46 2.91 -8.22
CA ALA A 154 7.31 3.61 -7.64
C ALA A 154 6.92 4.86 -8.45
N LYS A 155 7.92 5.61 -8.97
CA LYS A 155 7.69 6.75 -9.87
C LYS A 155 7.01 6.33 -11.17
N ALA A 156 7.44 5.22 -11.78
CA ALA A 156 6.80 4.69 -12.99
C ALA A 156 5.33 4.34 -12.73
N ALA A 157 5.04 3.66 -11.60
CA ALA A 157 3.69 3.29 -11.22
C ALA A 157 2.78 4.50 -10.95
N VAL A 158 3.28 5.52 -10.23
CA VAL A 158 2.52 6.76 -9.96
C VAL A 158 2.24 7.53 -11.25
N LEU A 159 3.23 7.69 -12.13
CA LEU A 159 3.02 8.35 -13.42
C LEU A 159 2.00 7.62 -14.28
N ALA A 160 2.08 6.29 -14.35
CA ALA A 160 1.14 5.45 -15.07
C ALA A 160 -0.29 5.61 -14.52
N ALA A 161 -0.48 5.53 -13.21
CA ALA A 161 -1.77 5.70 -12.57
C ALA A 161 -2.39 7.07 -12.87
N LYS A 162 -1.62 8.14 -12.73
CA LYS A 162 -2.09 9.51 -12.98
C LYS A 162 -2.36 9.83 -14.45
N GLN A 163 -1.72 9.12 -15.38
CA GLN A 163 -1.99 9.24 -16.81
C GLN A 163 -3.20 8.40 -17.25
N ALA A 164 -3.45 7.29 -16.57
CA ALA A 164 -4.52 6.36 -16.94
C ALA A 164 -5.89 6.75 -16.40
N THR A 165 -5.93 7.48 -15.26
CA THR A 165 -7.19 7.72 -14.53
C THR A 165 -7.11 8.95 -13.61
N ASP A 166 -8.28 9.50 -13.24
CA ASP A 166 -8.45 10.58 -12.26
C ASP A 166 -8.68 10.06 -10.82
N LEU A 167 -8.60 8.75 -10.61
CA LEU A 167 -8.77 8.17 -9.28
C LEU A 167 -7.70 8.67 -8.30
N PRO A 168 -8.02 8.77 -7.01
CA PRO A 168 -7.02 9.03 -5.97
C PRO A 168 -5.90 7.99 -6.02
N VAL A 169 -4.65 8.43 -5.91
CA VAL A 169 -3.47 7.58 -5.90
C VAL A 169 -2.83 7.60 -4.52
N PHE A 170 -2.82 6.47 -3.85
CA PHE A 170 -2.13 6.23 -2.59
C PHE A 170 -0.87 5.42 -2.85
N LEU A 171 0.20 5.75 -2.15
CA LEU A 171 1.48 5.07 -2.29
C LEU A 171 2.04 4.65 -0.94
N THR A 172 2.44 3.38 -0.81
CA THR A 172 3.24 2.92 0.31
C THR A 172 4.52 2.23 -0.18
N VAL A 173 5.57 2.40 0.61
CA VAL A 173 6.88 1.83 0.32
C VAL A 173 7.32 0.92 1.47
N ILE A 174 8.22 -0.02 1.15
CA ILE A 174 8.87 -0.87 2.14
C ILE A 174 10.27 -0.34 2.43
N VAL A 175 10.63 -0.31 3.72
CA VAL A 175 11.97 0.04 4.19
C VAL A 175 12.50 -1.05 5.12
N ASP A 176 13.83 -1.13 5.23
CA ASP A 176 14.52 -1.97 6.20
C ASP A 176 14.52 -1.33 7.61
N GLU A 177 15.10 -2.03 8.58
CA GLU A 177 15.24 -1.54 9.97
C GLU A 177 16.06 -0.24 10.09
N LYS A 178 16.84 0.11 9.07
CA LYS A 178 17.60 1.37 8.99
C LYS A 178 16.82 2.48 8.28
N GLY A 179 15.57 2.21 7.90
CA GLY A 179 14.71 3.12 7.16
C GLY A 179 15.15 3.33 5.71
N LYS A 180 15.76 2.31 5.07
CA LYS A 180 16.19 2.39 3.68
C LYS A 180 15.39 1.45 2.78
N MET A 181 15.04 1.95 1.62
CA MET A 181 14.53 1.13 0.52
C MET A 181 15.68 0.32 -0.11
N LEU A 182 15.36 -0.72 -0.85
CA LEU A 182 16.33 -1.60 -1.51
C LEU A 182 17.37 -0.82 -2.34
N THR A 183 16.95 0.21 -3.05
CA THR A 183 17.81 1.06 -3.92
C THR A 183 18.36 2.30 -3.21
N GLY A 184 18.23 2.39 -1.89
CA GLY A 184 18.88 3.39 -1.05
C GLY A 184 18.05 4.64 -0.74
N GLY A 185 16.86 4.79 -1.30
CA GLY A 185 15.92 5.84 -0.91
C GLY A 185 15.52 5.73 0.57
N ASP A 186 15.08 6.83 1.18
CA ASP A 186 14.58 6.87 2.54
C ASP A 186 13.25 7.62 2.65
N PRO A 187 12.56 7.61 3.80
CA PRO A 187 11.26 8.25 3.96
C PRO A 187 11.22 9.74 3.60
N ALA A 188 12.33 10.47 3.75
CA ALA A 188 12.40 11.88 3.34
C ALA A 188 12.41 12.02 1.81
N VAL A 189 13.19 11.18 1.11
CA VAL A 189 13.20 11.13 -0.37
C VAL A 189 11.81 10.78 -0.90
N VAL A 190 11.18 9.77 -0.32
CA VAL A 190 9.83 9.33 -0.70
C VAL A 190 8.82 10.46 -0.51
N ALA A 191 8.87 11.15 0.63
CA ALA A 191 8.00 12.29 0.91
C ALA A 191 8.14 13.41 -0.12
N VAL A 192 9.35 13.90 -0.35
CA VAL A 192 9.62 15.01 -1.29
C VAL A 192 9.27 14.62 -2.73
N MET A 193 9.62 13.42 -3.15
CA MET A 193 9.38 12.95 -4.52
C MET A 193 7.90 12.81 -4.83
N PHE A 194 7.17 12.07 -3.98
CA PHE A 194 5.82 11.65 -4.32
C PHE A 194 4.75 12.70 -3.95
N GLU A 195 5.00 13.53 -2.94
CA GLU A 195 4.19 14.73 -2.76
C GLU A 195 4.33 15.67 -3.97
N GLY A 196 5.56 15.85 -4.48
CA GLY A 196 5.82 16.60 -5.70
C GLY A 196 5.17 16.01 -6.96
N LEU A 197 4.97 14.70 -7.02
CA LEU A 197 4.23 14.00 -8.09
C LEU A 197 2.72 14.04 -7.88
N GLY A 198 2.23 14.54 -6.73
CA GLY A 198 0.82 14.75 -6.46
C GLY A 198 0.05 13.47 -6.16
N VAL A 199 0.62 12.53 -5.40
CA VAL A 199 -0.17 11.45 -4.80
C VAL A 199 -1.10 12.01 -3.72
N ASP A 200 -2.17 11.30 -3.40
CA ASP A 200 -3.19 11.77 -2.45
C ASP A 200 -2.92 11.33 -1.00
N ALA A 201 -2.18 10.25 -0.82
CA ALA A 201 -1.69 9.78 0.47
C ALA A 201 -0.38 9.00 0.29
N LEU A 202 0.46 8.98 1.31
CA LEU A 202 1.79 8.41 1.25
C LEU A 202 2.10 7.63 2.53
N GLY A 203 2.90 6.56 2.45
CA GLY A 203 3.18 5.83 3.68
C GLY A 203 4.13 4.65 3.57
N LEU A 204 4.03 3.81 4.59
CA LEU A 204 4.83 2.62 4.76
C LEU A 204 3.94 1.39 4.92
N ASN A 205 4.34 0.27 4.35
CA ASN A 205 3.73 -1.02 4.62
C ASN A 205 4.75 -2.15 4.57
N CYS A 206 4.42 -3.28 5.15
CA CYS A 206 5.23 -4.50 5.13
C CYS A 206 6.65 -4.33 5.70
N GLY A 207 7.45 -5.40 5.69
CA GLY A 207 8.86 -5.44 6.11
C GLY A 207 9.10 -5.35 7.61
N LEU A 208 8.41 -4.46 8.30
CA LEU A 208 8.60 -4.12 9.70
C LEU A 208 7.32 -4.36 10.52
N GLY A 209 7.49 -4.56 11.82
CA GLY A 209 6.40 -4.51 12.80
C GLY A 209 6.07 -3.07 13.20
N PRO A 210 4.99 -2.87 14.02
CA PRO A 210 4.52 -1.53 14.36
C PRO A 210 5.57 -0.66 15.05
N GLU A 211 6.31 -1.21 16.01
CA GLU A 211 7.33 -0.45 16.76
C GLU A 211 8.46 0.05 15.85
N GLN A 212 8.93 -0.78 14.92
CA GLN A 212 10.01 -0.42 14.02
C GLN A 212 9.58 0.63 12.97
N MET A 213 8.28 0.70 12.64
CA MET A 213 7.75 1.69 11.68
C MET A 213 7.66 3.11 12.24
N ALA A 214 7.68 3.30 13.55
CA ALA A 214 7.48 4.60 14.18
C ALA A 214 8.53 5.65 13.73
N ALA A 215 9.80 5.31 13.74
CA ALA A 215 10.87 6.24 13.36
C ALA A 215 10.88 6.58 11.87
N PRO A 216 10.78 5.62 10.93
CA PRO A 216 10.63 5.93 9.49
C PRO A 216 9.38 6.76 9.18
N LEU A 217 8.25 6.46 9.82
CA LEU A 217 7.00 7.22 9.62
C LEU A 217 7.14 8.66 10.13
N ALA A 218 7.72 8.86 11.30
CA ALA A 218 8.01 10.20 11.84
C ALA A 218 8.94 10.98 10.90
N LYS A 219 9.96 10.32 10.33
CA LYS A 219 10.84 10.92 9.32
C LYS A 219 10.10 11.34 8.06
N MET A 220 9.19 10.50 7.55
CA MET A 220 8.34 10.85 6.41
C MET A 220 7.50 12.08 6.72
N ARG A 221 6.88 12.12 7.90
CA ARG A 221 6.04 13.23 8.35
C ARG A 221 6.76 14.58 8.43
N GLU A 222 8.08 14.60 8.64
CA GLU A 222 8.87 15.84 8.65
C GLU A 222 8.91 16.54 7.27
N TYR A 223 8.76 15.78 6.18
CA TYR A 223 8.91 16.23 4.80
C TYR A 223 7.61 16.18 3.99
N CYS A 224 6.50 15.71 4.58
CA CYS A 224 5.25 15.46 3.89
C CYS A 224 4.08 16.17 4.57
N SER A 225 3.26 16.88 3.79
CA SER A 225 1.99 17.46 4.22
C SER A 225 0.77 16.58 3.93
N LEU A 226 0.96 15.53 3.14
CA LEU A 226 -0.11 14.59 2.80
C LEU A 226 -0.56 13.73 4.00
N PRO A 227 -1.79 13.22 3.97
CA PRO A 227 -2.19 12.13 4.86
C PRO A 227 -1.24 10.95 4.75
N LEU A 228 -0.81 10.40 5.90
CA LEU A 228 0.09 9.25 5.92
C LEU A 228 -0.68 7.94 6.08
N ILE A 229 -0.04 6.84 5.64
CA ILE A 229 -0.51 5.45 5.73
C ILE A 229 0.55 4.63 6.46
N CYS A 230 0.12 3.75 7.37
CA CYS A 230 1.01 2.81 8.03
C CYS A 230 0.33 1.45 8.20
N ASN A 231 0.75 0.47 7.40
CA ASN A 231 0.24 -0.89 7.43
C ASN A 231 1.37 -1.88 7.79
N PRO A 232 1.69 -2.04 9.09
CA PRO A 232 2.76 -2.92 9.54
C PRO A 232 2.41 -4.40 9.45
N ASN A 233 3.43 -5.24 9.49
CA ASN A 233 3.26 -6.68 9.70
C ASN A 233 2.88 -6.98 11.15
N ALA A 234 2.28 -8.14 11.40
CA ALA A 234 2.03 -8.64 12.77
C ALA A 234 3.33 -9.12 13.45
N GLY A 235 4.37 -8.30 13.41
CA GLY A 235 5.73 -8.57 13.86
C GLY A 235 6.72 -8.81 12.72
N LEU A 236 7.94 -9.21 13.09
CA LEU A 236 8.95 -9.58 12.08
C LEU A 236 8.72 -11.03 11.61
N PRO A 237 8.94 -11.31 10.32
CA PRO A 237 8.78 -12.66 9.79
C PRO A 237 9.79 -13.62 10.44
N ARG A 238 9.31 -14.78 10.89
CA ARG A 238 10.14 -15.88 11.37
C ARG A 238 9.87 -17.13 10.54
N SER A 239 10.91 -17.92 10.30
CA SER A 239 10.75 -19.24 9.67
C SER A 239 10.58 -20.30 10.77
N VAL A 240 9.43 -20.98 10.76
CA VAL A 240 9.15 -22.14 11.63
C VAL A 240 8.70 -23.27 10.73
N ASP A 241 9.43 -24.39 10.76
CA ASP A 241 9.15 -25.58 9.93
C ASP A 241 8.98 -25.26 8.42
N GLY A 242 9.79 -24.31 7.92
CA GLY A 242 9.76 -23.88 6.51
C GLY A 242 8.58 -22.96 6.15
N ARG A 243 7.79 -22.52 7.12
CA ARG A 243 6.70 -21.56 6.95
C ARG A 243 7.05 -20.21 7.57
N THR A 244 6.65 -19.13 6.92
CA THR A 244 6.73 -17.80 7.50
C THR A 244 5.60 -17.61 8.49
N VAL A 245 5.95 -17.30 9.74
CA VAL A 245 5.01 -17.00 10.81
C VAL A 245 5.25 -15.60 11.38
N PHE A 246 4.20 -15.01 11.90
CA PHE A 246 4.19 -13.72 12.58
C PHE A 246 3.62 -13.95 13.98
N ASP A 247 4.15 -13.28 15.01
CA ASP A 247 3.93 -13.65 16.40
C ASP A 247 3.26 -12.59 17.27
N ILE A 248 2.91 -11.42 16.73
CA ILE A 248 2.18 -10.40 17.50
C ILE A 248 0.69 -10.72 17.46
N ALA A 249 0.13 -11.01 18.62
CA ALA A 249 -1.30 -11.27 18.77
C ALA A 249 -2.16 -10.00 18.55
N PRO A 250 -3.45 -10.11 18.18
CA PRO A 250 -4.30 -8.98 17.81
C PRO A 250 -4.34 -7.83 18.81
N ALA A 251 -4.49 -8.09 20.11
CA ALA A 251 -4.53 -7.04 21.12
C ALA A 251 -3.18 -6.30 21.25
N ALA A 252 -2.07 -7.03 21.30
CA ALA A 252 -0.73 -6.45 21.37
C ALA A 252 -0.40 -5.65 20.10
N PHE A 253 -0.82 -6.14 18.93
CA PHE A 253 -0.69 -5.42 17.67
C PHE A 253 -1.41 -4.07 17.71
N ALA A 254 -2.66 -4.05 18.17
CA ALA A 254 -3.44 -2.82 18.27
C ALA A 254 -2.82 -1.80 19.23
N GLU A 255 -2.30 -2.27 20.39
CA GLU A 255 -1.60 -1.40 21.34
C GLU A 255 -0.34 -0.76 20.73
N GLN A 256 0.42 -1.51 19.93
CA GLN A 256 1.61 -1.01 19.24
C GLN A 256 1.27 -0.11 18.03
N VAL A 257 0.13 -0.34 17.37
CA VAL A 257 -0.35 0.50 16.25
C VAL A 257 -0.95 1.82 16.73
N ALA A 258 -1.54 1.87 17.91
CA ALA A 258 -2.23 3.06 18.41
C ALA A 258 -1.38 4.35 18.36
N PRO A 259 -0.09 4.36 18.75
CA PRO A 259 0.76 5.55 18.59
C PRO A 259 0.99 5.96 17.14
N LEU A 260 0.99 5.01 16.19
CA LEU A 260 1.12 5.29 14.75
C LEU A 260 -0.15 5.94 14.20
N ALA A 261 -1.30 5.57 14.77
CA ALA A 261 -2.58 6.14 14.41
C ALA A 261 -2.65 7.66 14.67
N ASP A 262 -1.86 8.22 15.56
CA ASP A 262 -1.74 9.67 15.75
C ASP A 262 -1.07 10.38 14.55
N MET A 263 -0.41 9.64 13.69
CA MET A 263 0.32 10.17 12.54
C MET A 263 -0.27 9.75 11.20
N ALA A 264 -1.00 8.61 11.12
CA ALA A 264 -1.37 7.97 9.87
C ALA A 264 -2.75 7.31 9.91
N MET A 265 -3.32 7.04 8.73
CA MET A 265 -4.31 6.00 8.53
C MET A 265 -3.62 4.65 8.75
N VAL A 266 -4.28 3.72 9.39
CA VAL A 266 -3.66 2.46 9.80
C VAL A 266 -4.47 1.25 9.35
N GLY A 267 -3.78 0.16 9.16
CA GLY A 267 -4.28 -1.18 8.87
C GLY A 267 -3.23 -2.20 9.22
N GLY A 268 -3.13 -3.24 8.42
CA GLY A 268 -2.13 -4.28 8.57
C GLY A 268 -1.59 -4.79 7.23
N CYS A 269 -0.51 -5.55 7.29
CA CYS A 269 0.06 -6.26 6.15
C CYS A 269 0.27 -7.73 6.53
N CYS A 270 1.40 -8.33 6.18
CA CYS A 270 1.66 -9.75 6.41
C CYS A 270 1.45 -10.17 7.88
N GLY A 271 0.84 -11.33 8.08
CA GLY A 271 0.52 -11.89 9.39
C GLY A 271 -0.71 -11.31 10.07
N THR A 272 -1.28 -10.21 9.57
CA THR A 272 -2.50 -9.65 10.15
C THR A 272 -3.74 -10.34 9.60
N THR A 273 -4.74 -10.50 10.47
CA THR A 273 -6.03 -11.13 10.22
C THR A 273 -7.17 -10.15 10.54
N PRO A 274 -8.43 -10.48 10.23
CA PRO A 274 -9.57 -9.67 10.62
C PRO A 274 -9.64 -9.35 12.12
N ASP A 275 -9.14 -10.24 12.98
CA ASP A 275 -9.09 -9.99 14.42
C ASP A 275 -8.09 -8.88 14.78
N HIS A 276 -6.95 -8.82 14.13
CA HIS A 276 -6.00 -7.72 14.29
C HIS A 276 -6.64 -6.38 13.93
N ILE A 277 -7.29 -6.33 12.79
CA ILE A 277 -7.94 -5.10 12.32
C ILE A 277 -9.08 -4.69 13.24
N ARG A 278 -9.88 -5.65 13.74
CA ARG A 278 -10.95 -5.38 14.70
C ARG A 278 -10.43 -4.72 15.98
N GLU A 279 -9.32 -5.22 16.52
CA GLU A 279 -8.71 -4.63 17.71
C GLU A 279 -8.12 -3.23 17.43
N VAL A 280 -7.46 -3.02 16.28
CA VAL A 280 -6.97 -1.69 15.84
C VAL A 280 -8.14 -0.71 15.72
N VAL A 281 -9.21 -1.10 15.05
CA VAL A 281 -10.41 -0.26 14.89
C VAL A 281 -11.04 0.04 16.24
N ARG A 282 -11.18 -0.96 17.12
CA ARG A 282 -11.71 -0.79 18.47
C ARG A 282 -10.92 0.24 19.29
N LEU A 283 -9.61 0.18 19.21
CA LEU A 283 -8.73 1.04 20.01
C LEU A 283 -8.53 2.43 19.40
N CYS A 284 -8.52 2.56 18.07
CA CYS A 284 -8.12 3.78 17.39
C CYS A 284 -9.26 4.61 16.79
N ARG A 285 -10.50 4.09 16.73
CA ARG A 285 -11.62 4.75 16.03
C ARG A 285 -11.92 6.14 16.57
N ASP A 286 -11.89 6.32 17.88
CA ASP A 286 -12.25 7.56 18.56
C ASP A 286 -11.05 8.51 18.77
N LEU A 287 -9.86 8.10 18.30
CA LEU A 287 -8.70 8.99 18.33
C LEU A 287 -8.89 10.14 17.35
N PRO A 288 -8.40 11.35 17.67
CA PRO A 288 -8.46 12.49 16.75
C PRO A 288 -7.82 12.18 15.41
N VAL A 289 -8.39 12.71 14.33
CA VAL A 289 -7.75 12.64 13.00
C VAL A 289 -6.42 13.42 13.08
N PRO A 290 -5.32 12.88 12.56
CA PRO A 290 -4.07 13.62 12.50
C PRO A 290 -4.28 14.99 11.83
N PRO A 291 -3.83 16.09 12.45
CA PRO A 291 -4.02 17.40 11.85
C PRO A 291 -3.28 17.50 10.53
N ALA A 292 -3.93 18.16 9.56
CA ALA A 292 -3.26 18.55 8.32
C ALA A 292 -2.02 19.39 8.67
N ARG A 293 -0.91 19.10 8.03
CA ARG A 293 0.35 19.82 8.25
C ARG A 293 0.75 20.52 6.95
N GLU A 294 1.22 21.73 7.09
CA GLU A 294 1.97 22.38 6.02
C GLU A 294 3.46 22.19 6.33
N THR A 295 4.17 21.53 5.44
CA THR A 295 5.63 21.47 5.51
C THR A 295 6.17 22.73 4.83
N HIS A 296 6.89 23.55 5.57
CA HIS A 296 7.55 24.74 4.99
C HIS A 296 8.94 24.42 4.43
N ARG A 297 9.29 23.13 4.33
CA ARG A 297 10.59 22.69 3.81
C ARG A 297 10.59 22.81 2.30
N ARG A 298 11.45 23.69 1.77
CA ARG A 298 11.75 23.74 0.34
C ARG A 298 12.86 22.75 0.07
N ALA A 299 12.57 21.69 -0.67
CA ALA A 299 13.52 20.64 -0.93
C ALA A 299 13.40 20.13 -2.37
N VAL A 300 14.50 19.62 -2.88
CA VAL A 300 14.57 18.81 -4.11
C VAL A 300 15.18 17.46 -3.74
N CYS A 301 14.90 16.43 -4.51
CA CYS A 301 15.50 15.12 -4.26
C CYS A 301 16.01 14.45 -5.54
N SER A 302 17.06 13.67 -5.38
CA SER A 302 17.37 12.55 -6.26
C SER A 302 16.62 11.31 -5.77
N TYR A 303 16.85 10.16 -6.38
CA TYR A 303 16.23 8.91 -5.93
C TYR A 303 16.78 8.39 -4.58
N THR A 304 17.89 8.96 -4.06
CA THR A 304 18.52 8.55 -2.79
C THR A 304 18.77 9.69 -1.79
N ARG A 305 18.66 10.95 -2.19
CA ARG A 305 19.03 12.10 -1.34
C ARG A 305 18.03 13.23 -1.47
N VAL A 306 17.77 13.87 -0.35
CA VAL A 306 17.06 15.15 -0.27
C VAL A 306 18.08 16.27 -0.07
N VAL A 307 17.86 17.39 -0.74
CA VAL A 307 18.60 18.65 -0.55
C VAL A 307 17.61 19.75 -0.21
N GLU A 308 17.71 20.28 0.99
CA GLU A 308 16.89 21.42 1.41
C GLU A 308 17.44 22.70 0.79
N ILE A 309 16.56 23.52 0.23
CA ILE A 309 16.88 24.81 -0.38
C ILE A 309 16.50 25.92 0.58
N GLY A 310 17.46 26.73 1.01
CA GLY A 310 17.22 27.79 1.98
C GLY A 310 18.52 28.43 2.46
N THR A 311 18.63 28.64 3.78
CA THR A 311 19.80 29.20 4.40
C THR A 311 20.58 28.07 5.09
N PRO A 312 21.85 27.80 4.75
CA PRO A 312 22.68 28.52 3.78
C PRO A 312 22.29 28.23 2.32
N SER A 313 22.71 29.11 1.43
CA SER A 313 22.48 28.96 -0.02
C SER A 313 23.09 27.65 -0.52
N VAL A 314 22.35 26.94 -1.36
CA VAL A 314 22.82 25.72 -2.03
C VAL A 314 23.24 26.06 -3.45
N VAL A 315 24.47 25.72 -3.81
CA VAL A 315 24.96 25.84 -5.17
C VAL A 315 24.61 24.56 -5.91
N VAL A 316 23.86 24.72 -7.01
CA VAL A 316 23.58 23.63 -7.93
C VAL A 316 24.58 23.72 -9.05
N GLY A 317 25.48 22.74 -9.16
CA GLY A 317 26.40 22.61 -10.30
C GLY A 317 25.75 21.83 -11.45
N GLU A 318 26.17 22.14 -12.68
CA GLU A 318 25.86 21.34 -13.86
C GLU A 318 26.68 20.04 -13.87
#